data_fd2cb3c92c2c6a4eaa0af93724386dfe
#
_entry.id   fd2cb3c92c2c6a4eaa0af93724386dfe
#
_cell.length_a   1.000
_cell.length_b   1.000
_cell.length_c   1.000
_cell.angle_alpha   90.00
_cell.angle_beta   90.00
_cell.angle_gamma   90.00
#
_symmetry.space_group_name_H-M   'P 1'
#
loop_
_entity.id
_entity.type
_entity.pdbx_description
1 polymer ?
#
loop_
_entity_poly.entity_id
_entity_poly.type
_entity_poly.pdbx_seq_one_letter_code
_entity_poly.pdbx_strand_id
1 'polypeptide(L)'
;HVVLYRSFGWEESMPYFAHLPLVLKPDGNGKLSKRDGDRLGFPVFPLEWTDPVSHETSRGYNDYGFLPEAFINMLALLGWNPGHDKELMDLEELISLFSIERIGKSGAKFDWEKAKWFNHQYLQAMSTEQLALCMQADLEKNGVKADPAYVKKVCGLVRERAFLIPDLWANSWFLFRAPEKYDEQAVKKVWSPETPALIRSFAGEAASVTVWTQDHIHTLVQDFVTRNGIRTGQLMTPLRILVVGSTQGPGMMEIAELIGKEEFLSRVKSGLDRLARI
;
A
#
# COMPACT_ATOMS: atom_id res chain seq x y z
N HIS A 1 9.72 27.94 33.26
CA HIS A 1 8.49 27.44 33.90
C HIS A 1 8.59 27.49 35.42
N VAL A 2 9.63 26.91 36.04
CA VAL A 2 9.79 26.93 37.50
C VAL A 2 9.73 28.35 38.06
N VAL A 3 10.42 29.31 37.45
CA VAL A 3 10.41 30.74 37.89
C VAL A 3 9.00 31.33 37.79
N LEU A 4 8.24 30.99 36.72
CA LEU A 4 6.84 31.48 36.57
C LEU A 4 5.93 30.94 37.66
N TYR A 5 6.02 29.63 37.99
CA TYR A 5 5.26 29.06 39.11
C TYR A 5 5.55 29.73 40.42
N ARG A 6 6.83 30.01 40.70
CA ARG A 6 7.24 30.74 41.91
C ARG A 6 6.73 32.17 41.93
N SER A 7 6.85 32.89 40.79
CA SER A 7 6.39 34.28 40.69
C SER A 7 4.89 34.43 40.88
N PHE A 8 4.11 33.41 40.50
CA PHE A 8 2.66 33.38 40.70
C PHE A 8 2.21 32.81 42.04
N GLY A 9 3.14 32.34 42.88
CA GLY A 9 2.79 31.70 44.16
C GLY A 9 2.15 30.33 44.03
N TRP A 10 2.40 29.61 42.91
CA TRP A 10 1.82 28.30 42.57
C TRP A 10 2.79 27.15 42.85
N GLU A 11 3.66 27.31 43.82
CA GLU A 11 4.71 26.31 44.10
C GLU A 11 4.16 24.95 44.49
N GLU A 12 3.06 24.93 45.29
CA GLU A 12 2.41 23.70 45.73
C GLU A 12 1.74 22.90 44.59
N SER A 13 1.34 23.56 43.56
CA SER A 13 0.73 22.94 42.37
C SER A 13 1.71 22.75 41.19
N MET A 14 2.98 23.01 41.39
CA MET A 14 3.99 22.90 40.36
C MET A 14 4.21 21.45 39.92
N PRO A 15 4.04 21.12 38.62
CA PRO A 15 4.25 19.77 38.12
C PRO A 15 5.77 19.44 38.07
N TYR A 16 6.05 18.17 37.92
CA TYR A 16 7.38 17.75 37.50
C TYR A 16 7.58 18.06 36.02
N PHE A 17 8.74 18.56 35.67
CA PHE A 17 9.10 18.89 34.29
C PHE A 17 10.09 17.89 33.74
N ALA A 18 9.88 17.43 32.53
CA ALA A 18 10.80 16.58 31.79
C ALA A 18 11.04 17.16 30.39
N HIS A 19 12.27 17.03 29.88
CA HIS A 19 12.62 17.38 28.52
C HIS A 19 12.81 16.08 27.71
N LEU A 20 11.95 15.88 26.72
CA LEU A 20 12.10 14.77 25.79
C LEU A 20 13.16 15.10 24.73
N PRO A 21 13.89 14.10 24.20
CA PRO A 21 14.81 14.28 23.10
C PRO A 21 14.08 14.77 21.85
N LEU A 22 14.80 15.48 20.98
CA LEU A 22 14.25 15.96 19.72
C LEU A 22 14.04 14.82 18.73
N VAL A 23 12.96 14.91 17.96
CA VAL A 23 12.85 14.12 16.73
C VAL A 23 13.71 14.80 15.66
N LEU A 24 14.67 14.05 15.14
CA LEU A 24 15.64 14.52 14.16
C LEU A 24 15.17 14.20 12.74
N LYS A 25 15.63 14.97 11.76
CA LYS A 25 15.46 14.69 10.34
C LYS A 25 16.03 13.30 9.97
N PRO A 26 15.59 12.68 8.87
CA PRO A 26 16.10 11.38 8.43
C PRO A 26 17.62 11.32 8.25
N ASP A 27 18.24 12.44 7.84
CA ASP A 27 19.70 12.58 7.73
C ASP A 27 20.40 12.77 9.09
N GLY A 28 19.64 12.98 10.18
CA GLY A 28 20.14 13.25 11.51
C GLY A 28 20.60 14.70 11.75
N ASN A 29 20.50 15.58 10.74
CA ASN A 29 21.00 16.94 10.79
C ASN A 29 19.94 17.93 11.31
N GLY A 30 19.78 17.99 12.62
CA GLY A 30 18.91 18.94 13.30
C GLY A 30 17.47 18.45 13.48
N LYS A 31 16.68 19.27 14.15
CA LYS A 31 15.28 18.98 14.52
C LYS A 31 14.41 18.87 13.28
N LEU A 32 13.57 17.85 13.25
CA LEU A 32 12.48 17.73 12.28
C LEU A 32 11.45 18.85 12.53
N SER A 33 11.19 19.66 11.54
CA SER A 33 10.18 20.72 11.58
C SER A 33 8.98 20.41 10.69
N LYS A 34 7.90 21.15 10.89
CA LYS A 34 6.68 21.05 10.07
C LYS A 34 6.98 21.20 8.58
N ARG A 35 7.79 22.21 8.20
CA ARG A 35 8.19 22.48 6.80
C ARG A 35 9.10 21.40 6.20
N ASP A 36 9.80 20.65 7.04
CA ASP A 36 10.64 19.55 6.56
C ASP A 36 9.79 18.37 6.07
N GLY A 37 8.65 18.09 6.70
CA GLY A 37 7.74 17.03 6.27
C GLY A 37 7.23 17.26 4.84
N ASP A 38 6.68 18.41 4.56
CA ASP A 38 6.17 18.75 3.23
C ASP A 38 7.29 18.68 2.16
N ARG A 39 8.49 19.18 2.47
CA ARG A 39 9.66 19.12 1.59
C ARG A 39 10.18 17.71 1.35
N LEU A 40 10.11 16.84 2.35
CA LEU A 40 10.62 15.47 2.32
C LEU A 40 9.56 14.45 1.90
N GLY A 41 8.30 14.88 1.75
CA GLY A 41 7.20 14.08 1.22
C GLY A 41 6.57 13.10 2.23
N PHE A 42 6.66 13.40 3.52
CA PHE A 42 5.98 12.63 4.57
C PHE A 42 5.25 13.53 5.58
N PRO A 43 4.17 13.07 6.23
CA PRO A 43 3.40 13.88 7.16
C PRO A 43 4.13 14.13 8.48
N VAL A 44 3.83 15.26 9.12
CA VAL A 44 4.31 15.61 10.47
C VAL A 44 3.15 15.67 11.46
N PHE A 45 1.94 15.90 10.97
CA PHE A 45 0.74 15.98 11.80
C PHE A 45 -0.03 14.65 11.79
N PRO A 46 -0.74 14.32 12.87
CA PRO A 46 -1.63 13.15 12.88
C PRO A 46 -2.78 13.27 11.86
N LEU A 47 -3.40 14.45 11.78
CA LEU A 47 -4.51 14.80 10.91
C LEU A 47 -4.11 15.96 10.00
N GLU A 48 -4.90 16.19 8.95
CA GLU A 48 -4.76 17.38 8.10
C GLU A 48 -4.76 18.64 8.96
N TRP A 49 -3.83 19.53 8.67
CA TRP A 49 -3.69 20.79 9.38
C TRP A 49 -3.49 21.95 8.41
N THR A 50 -4.31 22.99 8.58
CA THR A 50 -4.18 24.23 7.82
C THR A 50 -3.57 25.29 8.70
N ASP A 51 -2.49 25.91 8.25
CA ASP A 51 -1.83 27.01 8.95
C ASP A 51 -2.75 28.23 9.00
N PRO A 52 -3.08 28.75 10.20
CA PRO A 52 -4.01 29.86 10.32
C PRO A 52 -3.48 31.19 9.78
N VAL A 53 -2.18 31.30 9.49
CA VAL A 53 -1.54 32.53 8.99
C VAL A 53 -1.26 32.44 7.50
N SER A 54 -0.61 31.36 7.04
CA SER A 54 -0.28 31.17 5.63
C SER A 54 -1.41 30.55 4.82
N HIS A 55 -2.40 29.92 5.46
CA HIS A 55 -3.47 29.12 4.86
C HIS A 55 -2.97 27.93 4.05
N GLU A 56 -1.72 27.54 4.21
CA GLU A 56 -1.17 26.31 3.63
C GLU A 56 -1.70 25.11 4.39
N THR A 57 -2.15 24.10 3.64
CA THR A 57 -2.67 22.85 4.19
C THR A 57 -1.63 21.73 4.08
N SER A 58 -1.29 21.11 5.21
CA SER A 58 -0.41 19.93 5.29
C SER A 58 -1.25 18.70 5.59
N ARG A 59 -1.07 17.64 4.82
CA ARG A 59 -1.73 16.35 5.04
C ARG A 59 -1.16 15.68 6.28
N GLY A 60 -2.03 15.00 7.03
CA GLY A 60 -1.64 14.22 8.21
C GLY A 60 -1.42 12.74 7.93
N TYR A 61 -0.91 12.00 8.91
CA TYR A 61 -0.73 10.54 8.82
C TYR A 61 -2.02 9.81 8.45
N ASN A 62 -3.17 10.26 9.00
CA ASN A 62 -4.48 9.71 8.64
C ASN A 62 -4.79 9.86 7.14
N ASP A 63 -4.44 10.99 6.54
CA ASP A 63 -4.69 11.29 5.12
C ASP A 63 -3.75 10.51 4.19
N TYR A 64 -2.63 10.03 4.72
CA TYR A 64 -1.74 9.08 4.05
C TYR A 64 -2.22 7.63 4.20
N GLY A 65 -3.19 7.37 5.08
CA GLY A 65 -3.75 6.05 5.32
C GLY A 65 -3.01 5.22 6.35
N PHE A 66 -2.45 5.89 7.37
CA PHE A 66 -1.94 5.21 8.56
C PHE A 66 -3.08 4.80 9.47
N LEU A 67 -2.96 3.59 10.02
CA LEU A 67 -3.82 3.11 11.11
C LEU A 67 -3.42 3.79 12.42
N PRO A 68 -4.38 4.20 13.27
CA PRO A 68 -4.09 4.83 14.56
C PRO A 68 -3.17 4.00 15.45
N GLU A 69 -3.39 2.70 15.51
CA GLU A 69 -2.61 1.76 16.32
C GLU A 69 -1.15 1.69 15.84
N ALA A 70 -0.94 1.64 14.53
CA ALA A 70 0.38 1.64 13.93
C ALA A 70 1.13 2.95 14.21
N PHE A 71 0.41 4.07 14.10
CA PHE A 71 0.95 5.40 14.38
C PHE A 71 1.36 5.55 15.85
N ILE A 72 0.52 5.11 16.80
CA ILE A 72 0.82 5.14 18.23
C ILE A 72 2.05 4.27 18.55
N ASN A 73 2.09 3.04 18.02
CA ASN A 73 3.22 2.13 18.27
C ASN A 73 4.54 2.69 17.70
N MET A 74 4.51 3.24 16.48
CA MET A 74 5.65 3.93 15.89
C MET A 74 6.13 5.10 16.75
N LEU A 75 5.21 5.97 17.18
CA LEU A 75 5.55 7.12 18.03
C LEU A 75 6.13 6.72 19.37
N ALA A 76 5.59 5.68 19.99
CA ALA A 76 6.11 5.19 21.27
C ALA A 76 7.58 4.80 21.17
N LEU A 77 7.96 4.10 20.10
CA LEU A 77 9.34 3.66 19.87
C LEU A 77 10.25 4.77 19.31
N LEU A 78 9.70 5.93 19.00
CA LEU A 78 10.49 7.08 18.55
C LEU A 78 11.12 7.80 19.75
N GLY A 79 12.17 7.21 20.30
CA GLY A 79 12.92 7.76 21.43
C GLY A 79 12.66 7.09 22.78
N TRP A 80 11.86 6.03 22.81
CA TRP A 80 11.66 5.16 23.98
C TRP A 80 11.98 3.71 23.62
N ASN A 81 12.36 2.89 24.62
CA ASN A 81 12.68 1.48 24.45
C ASN A 81 12.00 0.62 25.53
N PRO A 82 11.22 -0.41 25.18
CA PRO A 82 10.55 -1.28 26.15
C PRO A 82 11.50 -2.18 26.95
N GLY A 83 12.78 -2.25 26.57
CA GLY A 83 13.79 -3.10 27.24
C GLY A 83 13.90 -4.50 26.64
N HIS A 84 13.30 -4.73 25.48
CA HIS A 84 13.37 -5.96 24.68
C HIS A 84 13.24 -5.60 23.19
N ASP A 85 13.44 -6.60 22.32
CA ASP A 85 13.48 -6.40 20.85
C ASP A 85 12.10 -6.47 20.17
N LYS A 86 11.01 -6.69 20.92
CA LYS A 86 9.66 -6.69 20.37
C LYS A 86 9.26 -5.28 19.98
N GLU A 87 8.96 -5.06 18.70
CA GLU A 87 8.59 -3.75 18.17
C GLU A 87 7.06 -3.57 17.99
N LEU A 88 6.31 -4.66 17.75
CA LEU A 88 4.86 -4.59 17.56
C LEU A 88 4.15 -4.83 18.88
N MET A 89 3.50 -3.80 19.38
CA MET A 89 2.82 -3.78 20.68
C MET A 89 1.48 -3.07 20.55
N ASP A 90 0.44 -3.65 21.10
CA ASP A 90 -0.84 -2.95 21.22
C ASP A 90 -0.80 -1.83 22.29
N LEU A 91 -1.85 -1.05 22.36
CA LEU A 91 -1.89 0.10 23.27
C LEU A 91 -1.81 -0.32 24.75
N GLU A 92 -2.44 -1.43 25.12
CA GLU A 92 -2.43 -1.92 26.51
C GLU A 92 -1.01 -2.38 26.91
N GLU A 93 -0.34 -3.08 26.02
CA GLU A 93 1.05 -3.49 26.21
C GLU A 93 1.98 -2.27 26.30
N LEU A 94 1.82 -1.29 25.41
CA LEU A 94 2.57 -0.02 25.47
C LEU A 94 2.38 0.70 26.80
N ILE A 95 1.13 0.81 27.29
CA ILE A 95 0.83 1.43 28.58
C ILE A 95 1.48 0.67 29.72
N SER A 96 1.43 -0.66 29.71
CA SER A 96 1.98 -1.50 30.77
C SER A 96 3.51 -1.43 30.88
N LEU A 97 4.19 -1.24 29.75
CA LEU A 97 5.66 -1.23 29.65
C LEU A 97 6.26 0.16 29.76
N PHE A 98 5.46 1.21 29.51
CA PHE A 98 5.97 2.57 29.45
C PHE A 98 6.55 3.03 30.80
N SER A 99 7.75 3.55 30.75
CA SER A 99 8.36 4.26 31.86
C SER A 99 9.24 5.41 31.38
N ILE A 100 9.25 6.51 32.12
CA ILE A 100 10.03 7.71 31.81
C ILE A 100 11.53 7.43 31.81
N GLU A 101 11.99 6.52 32.65
CA GLU A 101 13.41 6.15 32.83
C GLU A 101 13.99 5.50 31.55
N ARG A 102 13.11 4.91 30.71
CA ARG A 102 13.51 4.26 29.47
C ARG A 102 13.46 5.18 28.25
N ILE A 103 13.16 6.45 28.45
CA ILE A 103 13.25 7.44 27.37
C ILE A 103 14.73 7.67 27.05
N GLY A 104 15.07 7.58 25.78
CA GLY A 104 16.43 7.79 25.28
C GLY A 104 16.92 9.21 25.58
N LYS A 105 18.22 9.38 25.82
CA LYS A 105 18.83 10.70 26.09
C LYS A 105 19.23 11.45 24.85
N SER A 106 19.35 10.78 23.71
CA SER A 106 19.72 11.36 22.41
C SER A 106 18.49 11.51 21.51
N GLY A 107 18.54 12.44 20.58
CA GLY A 107 17.48 12.62 19.59
C GLY A 107 17.27 11.36 18.73
N ALA A 108 16.02 11.06 18.44
CA ALA A 108 15.62 9.94 17.61
C ALA A 108 15.48 10.38 16.15
N LYS A 109 16.17 9.71 15.24
CA LYS A 109 15.99 9.95 13.80
C LYS A 109 14.64 9.42 13.33
N PHE A 110 13.90 10.26 12.62
CA PHE A 110 12.68 9.81 11.94
C PHE A 110 13.05 8.99 10.71
N ASP A 111 12.43 7.84 10.57
CA ASP A 111 12.57 6.96 9.40
C ASP A 111 11.20 6.70 8.79
N TRP A 112 10.97 7.25 7.59
CA TRP A 112 9.71 7.12 6.87
C TRP A 112 9.43 5.67 6.42
N GLU A 113 10.46 4.93 6.00
CA GLU A 113 10.30 3.54 5.59
C GLU A 113 9.95 2.66 6.80
N LYS A 114 10.56 2.94 7.97
CA LYS A 114 10.21 2.25 9.21
C LYS A 114 8.78 2.59 9.65
N ALA A 115 8.34 3.83 9.48
CA ALA A 115 6.95 4.23 9.74
C ALA A 115 5.97 3.43 8.88
N LYS A 116 6.20 3.35 7.56
CA LYS A 116 5.39 2.54 6.66
C LYS A 116 5.44 1.05 7.00
N TRP A 117 6.59 0.55 7.43
CA TRP A 117 6.73 -0.83 7.88
C TRP A 117 5.82 -1.13 9.07
N PHE A 118 5.75 -0.25 10.08
CA PHE A 118 4.80 -0.41 11.18
C PHE A 118 3.37 -0.54 10.65
N ASN A 119 2.95 0.39 9.82
CA ASN A 119 1.60 0.37 9.26
C ASN A 119 1.31 -0.90 8.47
N HIS A 120 2.27 -1.35 7.66
CA HIS A 120 2.17 -2.61 6.92
C HIS A 120 1.93 -3.81 7.86
N GLN A 121 2.66 -3.90 8.98
CA GLN A 121 2.49 -5.00 9.94
C GLN A 121 1.06 -5.03 10.52
N TYR A 122 0.50 -3.87 10.86
CA TYR A 122 -0.87 -3.77 11.34
C TYR A 122 -1.89 -4.10 10.25
N LEU A 123 -1.68 -3.67 9.01
CA LEU A 123 -2.52 -4.06 7.87
C LEU A 123 -2.48 -5.58 7.62
N GLN A 124 -1.31 -6.21 7.77
CA GLN A 124 -1.18 -7.66 7.67
C GLN A 124 -1.97 -8.42 8.74
N ALA A 125 -2.09 -7.87 9.94
CA ALA A 125 -2.82 -8.48 11.05
C ALA A 125 -4.36 -8.31 10.93
N MET A 126 -4.85 -7.39 10.09
CA MET A 126 -6.27 -7.17 9.90
C MET A 126 -6.94 -8.33 9.18
N SER A 127 -8.20 -8.59 9.49
CA SER A 127 -9.03 -9.50 8.70
C SER A 127 -9.35 -8.92 7.31
N THR A 128 -9.70 -9.77 6.36
CA THR A 128 -10.14 -9.30 5.03
C THR A 128 -11.40 -8.45 5.08
N GLU A 129 -12.26 -8.67 6.08
CA GLU A 129 -13.43 -7.84 6.36
C GLU A 129 -13.05 -6.41 6.75
N GLN A 130 -12.09 -6.28 7.66
CA GLN A 130 -11.59 -4.98 8.10
C GLN A 130 -10.89 -4.24 6.95
N LEU A 131 -10.06 -4.93 6.16
CA LEU A 131 -9.42 -4.34 4.98
C LEU A 131 -10.45 -3.88 3.93
N ALA A 132 -11.53 -4.66 3.73
CA ALA A 132 -12.60 -4.28 2.82
C ALA A 132 -13.33 -3.00 3.27
N LEU A 133 -13.53 -2.82 4.58
CA LEU A 133 -14.07 -1.57 5.13
C LEU A 133 -13.13 -0.39 4.91
N CYS A 134 -11.82 -0.56 5.11
CA CYS A 134 -10.83 0.47 4.82
C CYS A 134 -10.82 0.88 3.34
N MET A 135 -11.06 -0.05 2.43
CA MET A 135 -11.07 0.20 0.98
C MET A 135 -12.36 0.88 0.49
N GLN A 136 -13.43 0.89 1.28
CA GLN A 136 -14.74 1.36 0.85
C GLN A 136 -14.73 2.81 0.36
N ALA A 137 -14.03 3.71 1.05
CA ALA A 137 -13.92 5.10 0.64
C ALA A 137 -13.29 5.27 -0.74
N ASP A 138 -12.27 4.46 -1.06
CA ASP A 138 -11.63 4.48 -2.36
C ASP A 138 -12.54 3.90 -3.46
N LEU A 139 -13.31 2.85 -3.16
CA LEU A 139 -14.32 2.31 -4.09
C LEU A 139 -15.39 3.36 -4.42
N GLU A 140 -15.95 4.03 -3.40
CA GLU A 140 -16.96 5.08 -3.57
C GLU A 140 -16.41 6.27 -4.37
N LYS A 141 -15.21 6.76 -4.02
CA LYS A 141 -14.52 7.85 -4.73
C LYS A 141 -14.30 7.54 -6.22
N ASN A 142 -14.06 6.27 -6.55
CA ASN A 142 -13.85 5.81 -7.91
C ASN A 142 -15.13 5.33 -8.60
N GLY A 143 -16.30 5.47 -7.96
CA GLY A 143 -17.61 5.08 -8.51
C GLY A 143 -17.77 3.57 -8.73
N VAL A 144 -17.01 2.75 -7.98
CA VAL A 144 -17.04 1.29 -8.09
C VAL A 144 -18.07 0.73 -7.12
N LYS A 145 -19.02 -0.04 -7.66
CA LYS A 145 -19.95 -0.86 -6.88
C LYS A 145 -19.55 -2.32 -7.08
N ALA A 146 -19.15 -2.98 -6.03
CA ALA A 146 -18.71 -4.37 -6.05
C ALA A 146 -19.37 -5.17 -4.91
N ASP A 147 -19.50 -6.48 -5.13
CA ASP A 147 -19.97 -7.41 -4.10
C ASP A 147 -18.96 -7.40 -2.92
N PRO A 148 -19.42 -7.26 -1.67
CA PRO A 148 -18.53 -7.31 -0.50
C PRO A 148 -17.66 -8.57 -0.42
N ALA A 149 -18.18 -9.73 -0.83
CA ALA A 149 -17.40 -10.96 -0.86
C ALA A 149 -16.27 -10.90 -1.89
N TYR A 150 -16.50 -10.24 -3.02
CA TYR A 150 -15.47 -9.97 -4.04
C TYR A 150 -14.39 -9.02 -3.50
N VAL A 151 -14.80 -7.91 -2.87
CA VAL A 151 -13.86 -6.94 -2.26
C VAL A 151 -12.95 -7.62 -1.24
N LYS A 152 -13.48 -8.50 -0.38
CA LYS A 152 -12.69 -9.27 0.58
C LYS A 152 -11.62 -10.13 -0.10
N LYS A 153 -11.98 -10.83 -1.18
CA LYS A 153 -11.02 -11.63 -1.98
C LYS A 153 -9.92 -10.75 -2.56
N VAL A 154 -10.30 -9.59 -3.12
CA VAL A 154 -9.34 -8.61 -3.65
C VAL A 154 -8.39 -8.12 -2.56
N CYS A 155 -8.91 -7.72 -1.40
CA CYS A 155 -8.08 -7.28 -0.27
C CYS A 155 -7.11 -8.39 0.18
N GLY A 156 -7.57 -9.63 0.26
CA GLY A 156 -6.71 -10.78 0.57
C GLY A 156 -5.56 -10.95 -0.43
N LEU A 157 -5.82 -10.73 -1.72
CA LEU A 157 -4.82 -10.87 -2.78
C LEU A 157 -3.76 -9.76 -2.76
N VAL A 158 -4.13 -8.53 -2.39
CA VAL A 158 -3.21 -7.38 -2.45
C VAL A 158 -2.62 -6.97 -1.10
N ARG A 159 -3.08 -7.57 0.02
CA ARG A 159 -2.66 -7.25 1.39
C ARG A 159 -1.14 -7.16 1.55
N GLU A 160 -0.40 -8.15 1.08
CA GLU A 160 1.06 -8.21 1.22
C GLU A 160 1.80 -7.05 0.54
N ARG A 161 1.12 -6.35 -0.38
CA ARG A 161 1.67 -5.24 -1.17
C ARG A 161 1.24 -3.87 -0.65
N ALA A 162 0.35 -3.83 0.36
CA ALA A 162 -0.19 -2.61 0.92
C ALA A 162 0.61 -2.18 2.15
N PHE A 163 1.24 -1.04 2.09
CA PHE A 163 1.91 -0.38 3.22
C PHE A 163 0.99 0.64 3.88
N LEU A 164 0.13 1.25 3.10
CA LEU A 164 -0.86 2.26 3.50
C LEU A 164 -2.25 1.85 3.00
N ILE A 165 -3.31 2.34 3.63
CA ILE A 165 -4.69 2.02 3.22
C ILE A 165 -4.94 2.30 1.72
N PRO A 166 -4.52 3.45 1.14
CA PRO A 166 -4.71 3.72 -0.29
C PRO A 166 -4.02 2.72 -1.22
N ASP A 167 -3.01 1.99 -0.74
CA ASP A 167 -2.32 0.98 -1.54
C ASP A 167 -3.23 -0.21 -1.86
N LEU A 168 -4.26 -0.47 -1.05
CA LEU A 168 -5.26 -1.49 -1.34
C LEU A 168 -5.93 -1.23 -2.69
N TRP A 169 -6.35 0.00 -2.94
CA TRP A 169 -6.91 0.41 -4.22
C TRP A 169 -5.84 0.50 -5.31
N ALA A 170 -4.73 1.16 -5.04
CA ALA A 170 -3.66 1.36 -6.03
C ALA A 170 -3.13 0.04 -6.60
N ASN A 171 -3.08 -1.02 -5.77
CA ASN A 171 -2.61 -2.35 -6.16
C ASN A 171 -3.71 -3.26 -6.70
N SER A 172 -4.98 -2.81 -6.77
CA SER A 172 -6.12 -3.66 -7.14
C SER A 172 -7.14 -3.03 -8.08
N TRP A 173 -7.06 -1.76 -8.43
CA TRP A 173 -8.06 -1.07 -9.26
C TRP A 173 -8.39 -1.83 -10.55
N PHE A 174 -7.41 -2.50 -11.14
CA PHE A 174 -7.56 -3.30 -12.36
C PHE A 174 -8.40 -4.57 -12.15
N LEU A 175 -8.65 -4.98 -10.92
CA LEU A 175 -9.57 -6.09 -10.61
C LEU A 175 -11.04 -5.65 -10.72
N PHE A 176 -11.32 -4.36 -10.64
CA PHE A 176 -12.66 -3.79 -10.72
C PHE A 176 -13.01 -3.21 -12.09
N ARG A 177 -12.01 -2.84 -12.90
CA ARG A 177 -12.22 -2.27 -14.25
C ARG A 177 -11.04 -2.59 -15.16
N ALA A 178 -11.34 -2.69 -16.45
CA ALA A 178 -10.32 -2.90 -17.48
C ALA A 178 -9.37 -1.69 -17.57
N PRO A 179 -8.10 -1.89 -17.95
CA PRO A 179 -7.16 -0.80 -18.14
C PRO A 179 -7.56 0.05 -19.36
N GLU A 180 -7.54 1.36 -19.16
CA GLU A 180 -7.75 2.33 -20.25
C GLU A 180 -6.45 2.71 -20.96
N LYS A 181 -5.34 2.60 -20.22
CA LYS A 181 -3.98 2.92 -20.70
C LYS A 181 -3.05 1.75 -20.43
N TYR A 182 -2.05 1.63 -21.26
CA TYR A 182 -1.01 0.61 -21.14
C TYR A 182 0.34 1.27 -20.93
N ASP A 183 1.20 0.64 -20.13
CA ASP A 183 2.59 1.09 -19.94
C ASP A 183 3.35 0.98 -21.27
N GLU A 184 3.55 2.12 -21.92
CA GLU A 184 4.21 2.19 -23.24
C GLU A 184 5.66 1.66 -23.21
N GLN A 185 6.39 1.85 -22.10
CA GLN A 185 7.74 1.36 -21.98
C GLN A 185 7.75 -0.16 -21.87
N ALA A 186 6.82 -0.71 -21.08
CA ALA A 186 6.65 -2.15 -20.98
C ALA A 186 6.21 -2.77 -22.31
N VAL A 187 5.25 -2.14 -23.01
CA VAL A 187 4.84 -2.57 -24.35
C VAL A 187 6.03 -2.60 -25.31
N LYS A 188 6.77 -1.50 -25.47
CA LYS A 188 7.92 -1.41 -26.36
C LYS A 188 8.99 -2.48 -26.07
N LYS A 189 9.12 -2.90 -24.81
CA LYS A 189 10.13 -3.88 -24.38
C LYS A 189 9.76 -5.33 -24.72
N VAL A 190 8.46 -5.66 -24.72
CA VAL A 190 7.99 -7.07 -24.82
C VAL A 190 7.16 -7.36 -26.05
N TRP A 191 6.72 -6.34 -26.78
CA TRP A 191 5.86 -6.50 -27.93
C TRP A 191 6.67 -6.71 -29.19
N SER A 192 6.45 -7.83 -29.86
CA SER A 192 7.03 -8.16 -31.17
C SER A 192 5.92 -8.31 -32.22
N PRO A 193 6.24 -8.33 -33.52
CA PRO A 193 5.26 -8.56 -34.59
C PRO A 193 4.48 -9.88 -34.42
N GLU A 194 5.07 -10.89 -33.79
CA GLU A 194 4.46 -12.20 -33.57
C GLU A 194 3.56 -12.23 -32.33
N THR A 195 3.75 -11.30 -31.37
CA THR A 195 3.02 -11.27 -30.10
C THR A 195 1.48 -11.27 -30.29
N PRO A 196 0.88 -10.48 -31.19
CA PRO A 196 -0.59 -10.50 -31.37
C PRO A 196 -1.13 -11.85 -31.86
N ALA A 197 -0.41 -12.54 -32.74
CA ALA A 197 -0.81 -13.86 -33.22
C ALA A 197 -0.74 -14.91 -32.10
N LEU A 198 0.36 -14.90 -31.33
CA LEU A 198 0.54 -15.77 -30.18
C LEU A 198 -0.57 -15.59 -29.14
N ILE A 199 -0.88 -14.34 -28.77
CA ILE A 199 -1.94 -14.04 -27.80
C ILE A 199 -3.32 -14.44 -28.31
N ARG A 200 -3.64 -14.22 -29.59
CA ARG A 200 -4.93 -14.67 -30.18
C ARG A 200 -5.05 -16.20 -30.14
N SER A 201 -3.97 -16.93 -30.47
CA SER A 201 -3.96 -18.39 -30.39
C SER A 201 -4.23 -18.87 -28.95
N PHE A 202 -3.52 -18.31 -27.97
CA PHE A 202 -3.76 -18.64 -26.57
C PHE A 202 -5.20 -18.30 -26.11
N ALA A 203 -5.71 -17.13 -26.49
CA ALA A 203 -7.07 -16.72 -26.13
C ALA A 203 -8.14 -17.65 -26.75
N GLY A 204 -7.90 -18.18 -27.95
CA GLY A 204 -8.77 -19.18 -28.58
C GLY A 204 -8.83 -20.48 -27.79
N GLU A 205 -7.69 -20.95 -27.26
CA GLU A 205 -7.67 -22.14 -26.41
C GLU A 205 -8.30 -21.86 -25.03
N ALA A 206 -7.99 -20.69 -24.44
CA ALA A 206 -8.56 -20.26 -23.16
C ALA A 206 -10.11 -20.18 -23.21
N ALA A 207 -10.66 -19.78 -24.34
CA ALA A 207 -12.12 -19.73 -24.54
C ALA A 207 -12.79 -21.11 -24.40
N SER A 208 -12.10 -22.19 -24.77
CA SER A 208 -12.60 -23.58 -24.72
C SER A 208 -12.55 -24.19 -23.34
N VAL A 209 -11.83 -23.60 -22.37
CA VAL A 209 -11.70 -24.11 -21.00
C VAL A 209 -13.03 -23.96 -20.27
N THR A 210 -13.56 -25.06 -19.70
CA THR A 210 -14.83 -25.06 -18.97
C THR A 210 -14.69 -24.69 -17.51
N VAL A 211 -13.58 -25.07 -16.88
CA VAL A 211 -13.28 -24.80 -15.47
C VAL A 211 -12.18 -23.74 -15.39
N TRP A 212 -12.52 -22.55 -14.88
CA TRP A 212 -11.64 -21.39 -14.85
C TRP A 212 -11.14 -21.12 -13.43
N THR A 213 -10.17 -21.93 -12.99
CA THR A 213 -9.48 -21.79 -11.71
C THR A 213 -7.99 -21.57 -11.93
N GLN A 214 -7.31 -21.06 -10.92
CA GLN A 214 -5.86 -20.79 -10.96
C GLN A 214 -5.07 -22.01 -11.48
N ASP A 215 -5.38 -23.22 -10.99
CA ASP A 215 -4.69 -24.45 -11.38
C ASP A 215 -4.94 -24.82 -12.84
N HIS A 216 -6.19 -24.70 -13.32
CA HIS A 216 -6.52 -24.99 -14.72
C HIS A 216 -5.89 -23.96 -15.66
N ILE A 217 -5.88 -22.68 -15.29
CA ILE A 217 -5.22 -21.62 -16.06
C ILE A 217 -3.71 -21.87 -16.11
N HIS A 218 -3.11 -22.25 -14.98
CA HIS A 218 -1.70 -22.59 -14.92
C HIS A 218 -1.36 -23.75 -15.84
N THR A 219 -2.13 -24.84 -15.79
CA THR A 219 -1.95 -26.00 -16.68
C THR A 219 -2.09 -25.60 -18.14
N LEU A 220 -3.12 -24.85 -18.51
CA LEU A 220 -3.31 -24.32 -19.87
C LEU A 220 -2.09 -23.53 -20.34
N VAL A 221 -1.55 -22.65 -19.52
CA VAL A 221 -0.35 -21.85 -19.85
C VAL A 221 0.87 -22.75 -20.05
N GLN A 222 1.10 -23.71 -19.17
CA GLN A 222 2.25 -24.62 -19.28
C GLN A 222 2.17 -25.50 -20.54
N ASP A 223 1.01 -26.06 -20.85
CA ASP A 223 0.79 -26.86 -22.04
C ASP A 223 0.96 -26.04 -23.32
N PHE A 224 0.42 -24.82 -23.35
CA PHE A 224 0.55 -23.90 -24.47
C PHE A 224 2.02 -23.53 -24.72
N VAL A 225 2.73 -23.14 -23.66
CA VAL A 225 4.15 -22.73 -23.73
C VAL A 225 5.02 -23.88 -24.21
N THR A 226 4.82 -25.09 -23.67
CA THR A 226 5.57 -26.29 -24.02
C THR A 226 5.35 -26.67 -25.48
N ARG A 227 4.10 -26.70 -25.93
CA ARG A 227 3.71 -27.09 -27.28
C ARG A 227 4.21 -26.13 -28.35
N ASN A 228 4.27 -24.84 -28.02
CA ASN A 228 4.78 -23.80 -28.93
C ASN A 228 6.29 -23.56 -28.81
N GLY A 229 6.99 -24.23 -27.90
CA GLY A 229 8.45 -24.10 -27.71
C GLY A 229 8.88 -22.69 -27.30
N ILE A 230 8.04 -21.97 -26.54
CA ILE A 230 8.29 -20.59 -26.11
C ILE A 230 8.59 -20.54 -24.60
N ARG A 231 9.18 -19.44 -24.14
CA ARG A 231 9.36 -19.19 -22.70
C ARG A 231 8.06 -18.62 -22.11
N THR A 232 7.72 -19.01 -20.88
CA THR A 232 6.52 -18.54 -20.17
C THR A 232 6.38 -17.01 -20.18
N GLY A 233 7.48 -16.27 -20.01
CA GLY A 233 7.46 -14.80 -20.04
C GLY A 233 7.05 -14.20 -21.40
N GLN A 234 7.26 -14.90 -22.51
CA GLN A 234 6.85 -14.45 -23.84
C GLN A 234 5.32 -14.44 -24.01
N LEU A 235 4.62 -15.28 -23.25
CA LEU A 235 3.16 -15.29 -23.20
C LEU A 235 2.63 -14.42 -22.06
N MET A 236 3.14 -14.64 -20.85
CA MET A 236 2.55 -14.08 -19.63
C MET A 236 2.75 -12.58 -19.48
N THR A 237 3.90 -12.03 -19.93
CA THR A 237 4.15 -10.60 -19.80
C THR A 237 3.24 -9.77 -20.71
N PRO A 238 3.09 -10.08 -22.01
CA PRO A 238 2.09 -9.42 -22.85
C PRO A 238 0.66 -9.59 -22.34
N LEU A 239 0.24 -10.79 -21.89
CA LEU A 239 -1.08 -11.03 -21.31
C LEU A 239 -1.33 -10.12 -20.09
N ARG A 240 -0.34 -10.01 -19.19
CA ARG A 240 -0.44 -9.13 -18.03
C ARG A 240 -0.65 -7.67 -18.45
N ILE A 241 0.10 -7.19 -19.41
CA ILE A 241 -0.06 -5.82 -19.92
C ILE A 241 -1.50 -5.63 -20.45
N LEU A 242 -2.03 -6.56 -21.24
CA LEU A 242 -3.38 -6.46 -21.78
C LEU A 242 -4.47 -6.47 -20.70
N VAL A 243 -4.29 -7.24 -19.64
CA VAL A 243 -5.31 -7.45 -18.60
C VAL A 243 -5.21 -6.40 -17.47
N VAL A 244 -4.00 -5.98 -17.12
CA VAL A 244 -3.70 -5.10 -15.97
C VAL A 244 -3.29 -3.69 -16.40
N GLY A 245 -2.77 -3.51 -17.60
CA GLY A 245 -2.21 -2.25 -18.10
C GLY A 245 -0.72 -2.07 -17.80
N SER A 246 -0.11 -2.92 -16.97
CA SER A 246 1.28 -2.82 -16.53
C SER A 246 1.90 -4.21 -16.33
N THR A 247 3.19 -4.23 -15.99
CA THR A 247 3.90 -5.49 -15.63
C THR A 247 3.85 -5.81 -14.14
N GLN A 248 3.30 -4.91 -13.30
CA GLN A 248 3.25 -5.04 -11.85
C GLN A 248 1.92 -5.66 -11.37
N GLY A 249 1.90 -6.20 -10.18
CA GLY A 249 0.69 -6.71 -9.52
C GLY A 249 0.83 -8.14 -8.98
N PRO A 250 -0.26 -8.71 -8.44
CA PRO A 250 -0.36 -10.09 -7.97
C PRO A 250 -0.11 -11.13 -9.06
N GLY A 251 -0.17 -12.41 -8.73
CA GLY A 251 -0.04 -13.51 -9.68
C GLY A 251 -1.06 -13.41 -10.81
N MET A 252 -0.62 -13.64 -12.05
CA MET A 252 -1.51 -13.45 -13.22
C MET A 252 -2.65 -14.46 -13.24
N MET A 253 -2.42 -15.69 -12.75
CA MET A 253 -3.43 -16.74 -12.66
C MET A 253 -4.51 -16.36 -11.63
N GLU A 254 -4.09 -15.82 -10.49
CA GLU A 254 -5.00 -15.32 -9.44
C GLU A 254 -5.85 -14.16 -9.94
N ILE A 255 -5.24 -13.23 -10.69
CA ILE A 255 -5.96 -12.13 -11.35
C ILE A 255 -6.99 -12.70 -12.34
N ALA A 256 -6.57 -13.62 -13.21
CA ALA A 256 -7.43 -14.19 -14.26
C ALA A 256 -8.62 -14.96 -13.66
N GLU A 257 -8.39 -15.76 -12.61
CA GLU A 257 -9.47 -16.45 -11.90
C GLU A 257 -10.45 -15.45 -11.28
N LEU A 258 -9.93 -14.43 -10.59
CA LEU A 258 -10.73 -13.47 -9.84
C LEU A 258 -11.62 -12.60 -10.72
N ILE A 259 -11.10 -12.12 -11.86
CA ILE A 259 -11.91 -11.35 -12.83
C ILE A 259 -12.85 -12.23 -13.67
N GLY A 260 -12.59 -13.53 -13.73
CA GLY A 260 -13.36 -14.49 -14.50
C GLY A 260 -12.97 -14.56 -16.00
N LYS A 261 -13.34 -15.68 -16.62
CA LYS A 261 -12.97 -16.00 -18.00
C LYS A 261 -13.44 -14.97 -19.03
N GLU A 262 -14.70 -14.56 -18.93
CA GLU A 262 -15.30 -13.64 -19.88
C GLU A 262 -14.61 -12.27 -19.88
N GLU A 263 -14.41 -11.72 -18.71
CA GLU A 263 -13.71 -10.43 -18.54
C GLU A 263 -12.25 -10.54 -18.98
N PHE A 264 -11.56 -11.64 -18.64
CA PHE A 264 -10.19 -11.89 -19.08
C PHE A 264 -10.08 -11.86 -20.61
N LEU A 265 -10.92 -12.63 -21.32
CA LEU A 265 -10.93 -12.69 -22.79
C LEU A 265 -11.32 -11.34 -23.42
N SER A 266 -12.28 -10.64 -22.82
CA SER A 266 -12.71 -9.31 -23.26
C SER A 266 -11.55 -8.31 -23.19
N ARG A 267 -10.80 -8.29 -22.10
CA ARG A 267 -9.61 -7.42 -21.95
C ARG A 267 -8.51 -7.76 -22.91
N VAL A 268 -8.22 -9.03 -23.11
CA VAL A 268 -7.23 -9.49 -24.08
C VAL A 268 -7.59 -9.01 -25.48
N LYS A 269 -8.85 -9.19 -25.90
CA LYS A 269 -9.35 -8.73 -27.21
C LYS A 269 -9.24 -7.21 -27.35
N SER A 270 -9.80 -6.47 -26.39
CA SER A 270 -9.81 -5.00 -26.42
C SER A 270 -8.39 -4.42 -26.42
N GLY A 271 -7.49 -5.02 -25.65
CA GLY A 271 -6.09 -4.61 -25.58
C GLY A 271 -5.34 -4.85 -26.89
N LEU A 272 -5.55 -6.02 -27.53
CA LEU A 272 -4.98 -6.30 -28.85
C LEU A 272 -5.46 -5.29 -29.90
N ASP A 273 -6.75 -4.95 -29.90
CA ASP A 273 -7.32 -3.98 -30.84
C ASP A 273 -6.77 -2.56 -30.63
N ARG A 274 -6.50 -2.18 -29.39
CA ARG A 274 -5.89 -0.87 -29.06
C ARG A 274 -4.42 -0.80 -29.42
N LEU A 275 -3.64 -1.85 -29.07
CA LEU A 275 -2.20 -1.87 -29.36
C LEU A 275 -1.87 -2.10 -30.85
N ALA A 276 -2.80 -2.66 -31.63
CA ALA A 276 -2.67 -2.74 -33.10
C ALA A 276 -2.71 -1.37 -33.80
N ARG A 277 -3.13 -0.31 -33.09
CA ARG A 277 -3.24 1.06 -33.63
C ARG A 277 -2.05 1.96 -33.25
N ILE A 278 -1.13 1.45 -32.44
CA ILE A 278 0.10 2.12 -32.03
C ILE A 278 1.27 1.61 -32.87
#